data_d5a2f01ee56e21724b2348739a8cd8dc
#
_entry.id   d5a2f01ee56e21724b2348739a8cd8dc
#
_cell.length_a   1.000
_cell.length_b   1.000
_cell.length_c   1.000
_cell.angle_alpha   90.00
_cell.angle_beta   90.00
_cell.angle_gamma   90.00
#
_symmetry.space_group_name_H-M   'P 1'
#
loop_
_entity.id
_entity.type
_entity.pdbx_description
1 polymer ?
#
loop_
_entity_poly.entity_id
_entity_poly.type
_entity_poly.pdbx_seq_one_letter_code
_entity_poly.pdbx_strand_id
1 'polypeptide(L)'
;MHSCNPYFYDVMRRMVNQHPKLDKFDNARLGMGWWTNRIKDFGFGSNLGGHVPGTRAGLVPDSTYYNNIYGRRHWTFRTIYSISIGEGELLTTPMHMANLAAIMANRGWYMEPHLERDIGGKGKP
;
A
#
# COMPACT_ATOMS: atom_id res chain seq x y z
N MET A 1 25.53 -2.62 -4.36
CA MET A 1 24.18 -2.07 -4.10
C MET A 1 23.97 -2.13 -2.59
N HIS A 2 23.76 -1.01 -1.93
CA HIS A 2 23.57 -0.98 -0.48
C HIS A 2 22.09 -0.76 -0.19
N SER A 3 21.45 -1.69 0.51
CA SER A 3 20.11 -1.49 1.08
C SER A 3 20.22 -0.41 2.16
N CYS A 4 19.52 0.70 1.99
CA CYS A 4 19.65 1.86 2.88
C CYS A 4 18.29 2.18 3.52
N ASN A 5 17.95 1.51 4.62
CA ASN A 5 16.73 1.77 5.37
C ASN A 5 16.56 3.24 5.77
N PRO A 6 17.60 3.96 6.26
CA PRO A 6 17.48 5.38 6.56
C PRO A 6 17.01 6.25 5.40
N TYR A 7 17.39 5.92 4.15
CA TYR A 7 16.91 6.62 2.97
C TYR A 7 15.39 6.49 2.82
N PHE A 8 14.87 5.27 2.91
CA PHE A 8 13.43 5.03 2.78
C PHE A 8 12.63 5.63 3.95
N TYR A 9 13.18 5.64 5.16
CA TYR A 9 12.60 6.34 6.30
C TYR A 9 12.47 7.85 6.05
N ASP A 10 13.50 8.47 5.48
CA ASP A 10 13.46 9.90 5.17
C ASP A 10 12.48 10.22 4.04
N VAL A 11 12.44 9.38 3.00
CA VAL A 11 11.45 9.51 1.90
C VAL A 11 10.03 9.43 2.48
N MET A 12 9.71 8.41 3.26
CA MET A 12 8.37 8.26 3.88
C MET A 12 8.07 9.41 4.83
N ARG A 13 9.05 9.87 5.62
CA ARG A 13 8.90 11.01 6.50
C ARG A 13 8.51 12.28 5.74
N ARG A 14 9.13 12.54 4.59
CA ARG A 14 8.79 13.68 3.72
C ARG A 14 7.41 13.53 3.10
N MET A 15 7.04 12.32 2.70
CA MET A 15 5.72 12.03 2.14
C MET A 15 4.60 12.20 3.16
N VAL A 16 4.82 11.81 4.41
CA VAL A 16 3.82 11.89 5.47
C VAL A 16 3.72 13.29 6.06
N ASN A 17 4.86 14.01 6.21
CA ASN A 17 4.91 15.31 6.88
C ASN A 17 4.89 16.49 5.88
N GLN A 18 3.95 16.50 4.94
CA GLN A 18 3.88 17.52 3.87
C GLN A 18 3.23 18.85 4.32
N HIS A 19 2.61 18.89 5.49
CA HIS A 19 1.84 20.04 5.94
C HIS A 19 2.49 20.72 7.17
N PRO A 20 3.51 21.57 7.00
CA PRO A 20 4.29 22.12 8.11
C PRO A 20 3.49 23.02 9.07
N LYS A 21 2.31 23.45 8.65
CA LYS A 21 1.40 24.27 9.49
C LYS A 21 0.52 23.43 10.42
N LEU A 22 0.46 22.13 10.21
CA LEU A 22 -0.32 21.22 11.06
C LEU A 22 0.54 20.66 12.19
N ASP A 23 -0.12 20.28 13.27
CA ASP A 23 0.55 19.55 14.32
C ASP A 23 0.99 18.15 13.84
N LYS A 24 1.89 17.52 14.59
CA LYS A 24 2.48 16.22 14.21
C LYS A 24 1.46 15.09 14.06
N PHE A 25 0.33 15.14 14.76
CA PHE A 25 -0.71 14.10 14.71
C PHE A 25 -1.59 14.25 13.47
N ASP A 26 -2.05 15.47 13.21
CA ASP A 26 -2.88 15.75 12.03
C ASP A 26 -2.07 15.63 10.74
N ASN A 27 -0.80 16.02 10.76
CA ASN A 27 0.11 15.85 9.64
C ASN A 27 0.32 14.37 9.31
N ALA A 28 0.62 13.53 10.31
CA ALA A 28 0.76 12.08 10.12
C ALA A 28 -0.53 11.44 9.60
N ARG A 29 -1.69 11.85 10.13
CA ARG A 29 -3.00 11.33 9.72
C ARG A 29 -3.32 11.62 8.26
N LEU A 30 -3.11 12.85 7.81
CA LEU A 30 -3.35 13.25 6.42
C LEU A 30 -2.35 12.60 5.47
N GLY A 31 -1.07 12.61 5.82
CA GLY A 31 -0.02 12.00 5.03
C GLY A 31 -0.20 10.50 4.88
N MET A 32 -0.60 9.81 5.94
CA MET A 32 -0.92 8.38 5.90
C MET A 32 -2.12 8.11 4.99
N GLY A 33 -3.16 8.92 5.04
CA GLY A 33 -4.31 8.79 4.14
C GLY A 33 -3.91 8.94 2.67
N TRP A 34 -3.08 9.93 2.37
CA TRP A 34 -2.54 10.11 1.03
C TRP A 34 -1.70 8.90 0.57
N TRP A 35 -0.78 8.43 1.40
CA TRP A 35 0.06 7.27 1.11
C TRP A 35 -0.78 6.01 0.87
N THR A 36 -1.73 5.73 1.76
CA THR A 36 -2.63 4.57 1.65
C THR A 36 -3.38 4.54 0.33
N ASN A 37 -3.90 5.70 -0.10
CA ASN A 37 -4.61 5.79 -1.38
C ASN A 37 -3.68 5.47 -2.56
N ARG A 38 -2.45 6.00 -2.55
CA ARG A 38 -1.46 5.70 -3.61
C ARG A 38 -1.09 4.22 -3.65
N ILE A 39 -0.90 3.58 -2.51
CA ILE A 39 -0.60 2.15 -2.46
C ILE A 39 -1.78 1.30 -2.96
N LYS A 40 -3.00 1.70 -2.66
CA LYS A 40 -4.22 1.04 -3.19
C LYS A 40 -4.35 1.17 -4.71
N ASP A 41 -3.89 2.26 -5.31
CA ASP A 41 -3.87 2.43 -6.77
C ASP A 41 -3.02 1.33 -7.48
N PHE A 42 -2.06 0.72 -6.78
CA PHE A 42 -1.28 -0.42 -7.26
C PHE A 42 -1.93 -1.78 -7.00
N GLY A 43 -3.16 -1.81 -6.47
CA GLY A 43 -3.90 -3.03 -6.17
C GLY A 43 -3.62 -3.62 -4.79
N PHE A 44 -2.76 -3.02 -3.96
CA PHE A 44 -2.54 -3.48 -2.59
C PHE A 44 -3.79 -3.28 -1.75
N GLY A 45 -4.05 -4.22 -0.86
CA GLY A 45 -5.25 -4.19 -0.01
C GLY A 45 -6.53 -4.62 -0.72
N SER A 46 -6.46 -5.01 -2.00
CA SER A 46 -7.55 -5.63 -2.75
C SER A 46 -7.32 -7.13 -2.94
N ASN A 47 -8.38 -7.89 -3.15
CA ASN A 47 -8.26 -9.32 -3.45
C ASN A 47 -8.03 -9.50 -4.96
N LEU A 48 -6.80 -9.28 -5.41
CA LEU A 48 -6.41 -9.47 -6.80
C LEU A 48 -6.64 -10.92 -7.23
N GLY A 49 -7.37 -11.12 -8.34
CA GLY A 49 -7.75 -12.44 -8.81
C GLY A 49 -8.76 -13.11 -7.87
N GLY A 50 -9.77 -12.38 -7.40
CA GLY A 50 -10.74 -12.83 -6.41
C GLY A 50 -11.52 -14.11 -6.73
N HIS A 51 -11.54 -14.53 -8.00
CA HIS A 51 -12.07 -15.82 -8.45
C HIS A 51 -11.07 -17.00 -8.31
N VAL A 52 -9.81 -16.70 -7.97
CA VAL A 52 -8.80 -17.73 -7.71
C VAL A 52 -8.88 -18.17 -6.25
N PRO A 53 -9.11 -19.48 -5.97
CA PRO A 53 -9.20 -19.96 -4.59
C PRO A 53 -7.92 -19.65 -3.79
N GLY A 54 -8.10 -19.19 -2.55
CA GLY A 54 -7.00 -18.92 -1.64
C GLY A 54 -6.37 -17.52 -1.75
N THR A 55 -6.83 -16.67 -2.69
CA THR A 55 -6.38 -15.28 -2.75
C THR A 55 -6.85 -14.48 -1.54
N ARG A 56 -6.04 -13.51 -1.13
CA ARG A 56 -6.31 -12.63 0.02
C ARG A 56 -5.96 -11.18 -0.32
N ALA A 57 -6.69 -10.25 0.29
CA ALA A 57 -6.45 -8.83 0.10
C ALA A 57 -5.16 -8.31 0.78
N GLY A 58 -4.62 -9.04 1.75
CA GLY A 58 -3.59 -8.48 2.62
C GLY A 58 -4.13 -7.38 3.53
N LEU A 59 -3.26 -6.50 3.99
CA LEU A 59 -3.61 -5.34 4.79
C LEU A 59 -2.79 -4.13 4.34
N VAL A 60 -3.46 -3.04 4.00
CA VAL A 60 -2.83 -1.72 3.84
C VAL A 60 -3.42 -0.83 4.94
N PRO A 61 -2.67 -0.57 6.01
CA PRO A 61 -3.17 0.22 7.12
C PRO A 61 -3.42 1.66 6.68
N ASP A 62 -4.44 2.27 7.27
CA ASP A 62 -4.80 3.66 7.06
C ASP A 62 -4.86 4.43 8.40
N SER A 63 -5.21 5.69 8.34
CA SER A 63 -5.34 6.52 9.54
C SER A 63 -6.44 6.02 10.48
N THR A 64 -7.48 5.38 9.97
CA THR A 64 -8.55 4.78 10.79
C THR A 64 -8.04 3.57 11.55
N TYR A 65 -7.26 2.72 10.91
CA TYR A 65 -6.59 1.59 11.53
C TYR A 65 -5.76 2.01 12.75
N TYR A 66 -4.90 3.03 12.57
CA TYR A 66 -4.05 3.52 13.67
C TYR A 66 -4.83 4.25 14.75
N ASN A 67 -5.89 4.98 14.40
CA ASN A 67 -6.77 5.59 15.37
C ASN A 67 -7.47 4.58 16.28
N ASN A 68 -7.84 3.42 15.73
CA ASN A 68 -8.50 2.35 16.50
C ASN A 68 -7.54 1.65 17.47
N ILE A 69 -6.27 1.52 17.09
CA ILE A 69 -5.26 0.83 17.93
C ILE A 69 -4.69 1.76 19.00
N TYR A 70 -4.28 2.97 18.60
CA TYR A 70 -3.51 3.88 19.46
C TYR A 70 -4.35 5.04 20.01
N GLY A 71 -5.50 5.33 19.42
CA GLY A 71 -6.27 6.54 19.68
C GLY A 71 -5.88 7.70 18.75
N ARG A 72 -6.86 8.57 18.48
CA ARG A 72 -6.81 9.58 17.41
C ARG A 72 -5.61 10.55 17.44
N ARG A 73 -5.03 10.82 18.60
CA ARG A 73 -3.89 11.74 18.79
C ARG A 73 -2.71 11.11 19.51
N HIS A 74 -2.57 9.78 19.39
CA HIS A 74 -1.51 9.03 20.09
C HIS A 74 -0.52 8.35 19.16
N TRP A 75 -0.62 8.57 17.84
CA TRP A 75 0.34 8.04 16.87
C TRP A 75 0.86 9.15 15.93
N THR A 76 2.06 8.98 15.44
CA THR A 76 2.78 9.92 14.58
C THR A 76 3.59 9.16 13.56
N PHE A 77 4.38 9.84 12.71
CA PHE A 77 5.34 9.20 11.82
C PHE A 77 6.23 8.17 12.54
N ARG A 78 6.63 8.43 13.79
CA ARG A 78 7.44 7.47 14.57
C ARG A 78 6.74 6.14 14.83
N THR A 79 5.44 6.11 14.84
CA THR A 79 4.64 4.88 15.03
C THR A 79 4.62 4.04 13.75
N ILE A 80 4.64 4.68 12.59
CA ILE A 80 4.42 4.07 11.29
C ILE A 80 5.68 3.95 10.42
N TYR A 81 6.85 4.36 10.91
CA TYR A 81 8.05 4.47 10.07
C TYR A 81 8.52 3.13 9.48
N SER A 82 8.25 2.00 10.14
CA SER A 82 8.63 0.66 9.68
C SER A 82 7.95 0.28 8.34
N ILE A 83 6.78 0.84 8.06
CA ILE A 83 6.09 0.63 6.77
C ILE A 83 6.95 1.08 5.59
N SER A 84 7.82 2.07 5.77
CA SER A 84 8.70 2.60 4.71
C SER A 84 9.67 1.58 4.12
N ILE A 85 9.93 0.50 4.84
CA ILE A 85 10.78 -0.62 4.42
C ILE A 85 9.99 -1.92 4.22
N GLY A 86 8.66 -1.85 4.19
CA GLY A 86 7.79 -3.00 4.00
C GLY A 86 7.59 -3.86 5.25
N GLU A 87 7.92 -3.33 6.42
CA GLU A 87 7.70 -3.97 7.72
C GLU A 87 6.45 -3.41 8.43
N GLY A 88 6.20 -3.88 9.64
CA GLY A 88 5.06 -3.43 10.45
C GLY A 88 3.74 -4.07 10.04
N GLU A 89 2.71 -3.25 9.98
CA GLU A 89 1.32 -3.71 9.78
C GLU A 89 0.97 -3.97 8.31
N LEU A 90 1.85 -3.63 7.37
CA LEU A 90 1.63 -3.87 5.94
C LEU A 90 1.70 -5.37 5.63
N LEU A 91 0.60 -5.96 5.16
CA LEU A 91 0.54 -7.35 4.74
C LEU A 91 0.25 -7.43 3.24
N THR A 92 1.12 -8.12 2.52
CA THR A 92 1.02 -8.30 1.07
C THR A 92 1.05 -9.78 0.70
N THR A 93 0.55 -10.09 -0.47
CA THR A 93 0.62 -11.45 -1.04
C THR A 93 1.62 -11.49 -2.21
N PRO A 94 2.13 -12.66 -2.59
CA PRO A 94 2.92 -12.78 -3.81
C PRO A 94 2.22 -12.25 -5.07
N MET A 95 0.88 -12.32 -5.12
CA MET A 95 0.08 -11.77 -6.21
C MET A 95 0.19 -10.25 -6.30
N HIS A 96 0.17 -9.54 -5.16
CA HIS A 96 0.39 -8.09 -5.14
C HIS A 96 1.78 -7.71 -5.66
N MET A 97 2.81 -8.47 -5.29
CA MET A 97 4.18 -8.22 -5.76
C MET A 97 4.33 -8.50 -7.25
N ALA A 98 3.71 -9.57 -7.75
CA ALA A 98 3.68 -9.86 -9.19
C ALA A 98 2.94 -8.77 -9.97
N ASN A 99 1.80 -8.28 -9.44
CA ASN A 99 1.04 -7.19 -10.04
C ASN A 99 1.86 -5.88 -10.07
N LEU A 100 2.59 -5.55 -9.00
CA LEU A 100 3.48 -4.40 -8.98
C LEU A 100 4.56 -4.48 -10.07
N ALA A 101 5.17 -5.67 -10.24
CA ALA A 101 6.13 -5.89 -11.31
C ALA A 101 5.49 -5.73 -12.71
N ALA A 102 4.27 -6.23 -12.90
CA ALA A 102 3.49 -6.05 -14.13
C ALA A 102 3.18 -4.57 -14.41
N ILE A 103 2.80 -3.80 -13.40
CA ILE A 103 2.56 -2.35 -13.53
C ILE A 103 3.82 -1.64 -14.01
N MET A 104 4.99 -1.97 -13.44
CA MET A 104 6.26 -1.39 -13.86
C MET A 104 6.61 -1.77 -15.30
N ALA A 105 6.45 -3.03 -15.69
CA ALA A 105 6.70 -3.52 -17.03
C ALA A 105 5.77 -2.86 -18.07
N ASN A 106 4.53 -2.62 -17.70
CA ASN A 106 3.48 -2.03 -18.54
C ASN A 106 3.45 -0.49 -18.49
N ARG A 107 4.43 0.15 -17.85
CA ARG A 107 4.51 1.61 -17.75
C ARG A 107 3.33 2.28 -17.05
N GLY A 108 2.81 1.64 -16.00
CA GLY A 108 1.85 2.25 -15.07
C GLY A 108 0.43 1.72 -15.13
N TRP A 109 0.15 0.64 -15.86
CA TRP A 109 -1.17 0.01 -15.87
C TRP A 109 -1.10 -1.50 -15.63
N TYR A 110 -2.19 -2.09 -15.20
CA TYR A 110 -2.34 -3.54 -15.06
C TYR A 110 -3.75 -4.00 -15.39
N MET A 111 -3.86 -5.26 -15.73
CA MET A 111 -5.13 -5.98 -15.81
C MET A 111 -5.29 -6.81 -14.55
N GLU A 112 -6.52 -6.96 -14.07
CA GLU A 112 -6.77 -7.83 -12.93
C GLU A 112 -6.27 -9.24 -13.23
N PRO A 113 -5.42 -9.85 -12.35
CA PRO A 113 -4.91 -11.20 -12.55
C PRO A 113 -6.05 -12.22 -12.67
N HIS A 114 -5.98 -13.07 -13.68
CA HIS A 114 -6.94 -14.13 -13.94
C HIS A 114 -6.24 -15.40 -14.47
N LEU A 115 -6.82 -16.55 -14.25
CA LEU A 115 -6.29 -17.83 -14.72
C LEU A 115 -6.86 -18.24 -16.08
N GLU A 116 -8.09 -17.79 -16.36
CA GLU A 116 -8.78 -18.16 -17.58
C GLU A 116 -8.47 -17.14 -18.67
N ARG A 117 -8.03 -17.64 -19.82
CA ARG A 117 -7.81 -16.82 -21.00
C ARG A 117 -9.10 -16.57 -21.77
N ASP A 118 -10.00 -17.58 -21.79
CA ASP A 118 -11.24 -17.56 -22.51
C ASP A 118 -12.24 -18.54 -21.89
N ILE A 119 -13.44 -18.08 -21.62
CA ILE A 119 -14.55 -18.94 -21.18
C ILE A 119 -15.62 -18.86 -22.27
N GLY A 120 -15.75 -19.93 -23.07
CA GLY A 120 -16.81 -20.06 -24.07
C GLY A 120 -16.71 -19.11 -25.26
N GLY A 121 -15.49 -18.79 -25.70
CA GLY A 121 -15.25 -18.00 -26.92
C GLY A 121 -15.57 -16.50 -26.79
N LYS A 122 -15.76 -16.02 -25.56
CA LYS A 122 -15.96 -14.60 -25.26
C LYS A 122 -14.82 -14.13 -24.33
N GLY A 123 -13.59 -14.14 -24.87
CA GLY A 123 -12.47 -13.52 -24.18
C GLY A 123 -12.80 -12.06 -23.86
N LYS A 124 -12.71 -11.65 -22.58
CA LYS A 124 -12.62 -10.24 -22.25
C LYS A 124 -11.19 -9.77 -22.51
N PRO A 125 -11.00 -8.63 -23.17
CA PRO A 125 -9.69 -8.03 -23.32
C PRO A 125 -9.09 -7.63 -21.98
#